data_e6ad466b78e074de685364ca773699d7
#
_entry.id   e6ad466b78e074de685364ca773699d7
#
_cell.length_a   1.000
_cell.length_b   1.000
_cell.length_c   1.000
_cell.angle_alpha   90.00
_cell.angle_beta   90.00
_cell.angle_gamma   90.00
#
_symmetry.space_group_name_H-M   'P 1'
#
loop_
_entity.id
_entity.type
_entity.pdbx_description
1 polymer ?
#
loop_
_entity_poly.entity_id
_entity_poly.type
_entity_poly.pdbx_seq_one_letter_code
_entity_poly.pdbx_strand_id
1 'polypeptide(L)'
;SELQLKGAEQSRKEAFTNYFPVVSATGTAMNASAGTMNMEMMGTTLSLMKNGVLGGVTATQPVFAGGNIVNGNKLAKVGVEAQRYQLDLSEDEILLQTEQSYYQIVSLQEKLRTLDQLDEMLQHLRRDVENSFKAGLITQNDVLKVKLKQNELASNRLSVENGLDITKKLLCQHMGTDPSGFSITYDSLWMESPANLLVNHAEVLSARNEYKLLDKNVEANNLQLKIKQGEFLPKVAVGAGYMYHNLTDVNTDFGVVFATVSIPISAWWGGSHAIKKQKINQQVAMNDRQNKSEQLLLQMQQALNDMEESYKQVKLAEEAVAEATENLRLNEDYYKAGTVTLTDLLDAQSFLQQTRDRYTESLTVDGCKRSNYLQLT
;
A
#
# COMPACT_ATOMS: atom_id res chain seq x y z
N SER A 1 -6.18 4.93 -3.54
CA SER A 1 -6.82 4.50 -2.27
C SER A 1 -8.06 5.34 -1.93
N GLU A 2 -8.09 6.68 -2.01
CA GLU A 2 -9.30 7.50 -1.76
C GLU A 2 -10.49 7.15 -2.67
N LEU A 3 -10.25 6.88 -3.98
CA LEU A 3 -11.31 6.48 -4.90
C LEU A 3 -11.91 5.12 -4.53
N GLN A 4 -11.10 4.21 -3.97
CA GLN A 4 -11.58 2.92 -3.46
C GLN A 4 -12.47 3.09 -2.23
N LEU A 5 -12.11 4.01 -1.31
CA LEU A 5 -12.96 4.36 -0.18
C LEU A 5 -14.31 4.93 -0.64
N LYS A 6 -14.31 5.88 -1.58
CA LYS A 6 -15.54 6.42 -2.20
C LYS A 6 -16.36 5.32 -2.88
N GLY A 7 -15.71 4.36 -3.54
CA GLY A 7 -16.36 3.18 -4.12
C GLY A 7 -17.06 2.32 -3.06
N ALA A 8 -16.37 2.03 -1.95
CA ALA A 8 -16.95 1.26 -0.84
C ALA A 8 -18.14 1.99 -0.17
N GLU A 9 -18.06 3.32 -0.06
CA GLU A 9 -19.19 4.13 0.44
C GLU A 9 -20.42 4.04 -0.48
N GLN A 10 -20.23 4.02 -1.81
CA GLN A 10 -21.32 3.80 -2.75
C GLN A 10 -21.89 2.39 -2.62
N SER A 11 -21.03 1.37 -2.50
CA SER A 11 -21.47 -0.02 -2.27
C SER A 11 -22.27 -0.16 -0.96
N ARG A 12 -21.93 0.59 0.08
CA ARG A 12 -22.73 0.64 1.30
C ARG A 12 -24.09 1.28 1.07
N LYS A 13 -24.17 2.39 0.30
CA LYS A 13 -25.44 3.02 -0.08
C LYS A 13 -26.28 2.07 -0.92
N GLU A 14 -25.68 1.38 -1.88
CA GLU A 14 -26.33 0.34 -2.68
C GLU A 14 -26.89 -0.78 -1.79
N ALA A 15 -26.08 -1.33 -0.86
CA ALA A 15 -26.56 -2.34 0.08
C ALA A 15 -27.76 -1.86 0.91
N PHE A 16 -27.81 -0.57 1.25
CA PHE A 16 -28.93 0.01 1.98
C PHE A 16 -30.22 0.03 1.14
N THR A 17 -30.14 0.14 -0.18
CA THR A 17 -31.33 0.10 -1.05
C THR A 17 -32.08 -1.21 -0.99
N ASN A 18 -31.46 -2.30 -0.55
CA ASN A 18 -32.10 -3.59 -0.34
C ASN A 18 -33.19 -3.57 0.76
N TYR A 19 -33.25 -2.49 1.57
CA TYR A 19 -34.36 -2.26 2.50
C TYR A 19 -35.60 -1.67 1.83
N PHE A 20 -35.51 -1.17 0.60
CA PHE A 20 -36.62 -0.56 -0.11
C PHE A 20 -37.42 -1.57 -0.93
N PRO A 21 -38.68 -1.27 -1.27
CA PRO A 21 -39.43 -2.10 -2.19
C PRO A 21 -38.77 -2.19 -3.56
N VAL A 22 -38.75 -3.36 -4.13
CA VAL A 22 -38.33 -3.55 -5.52
C VAL A 22 -39.56 -3.30 -6.41
N VAL A 23 -39.48 -2.28 -7.25
CA VAL A 23 -40.53 -1.98 -8.24
C VAL A 23 -40.07 -2.51 -9.59
N SER A 24 -40.88 -3.35 -10.19
CA SER A 24 -40.61 -3.95 -11.51
C SER A 24 -41.81 -3.82 -12.45
N ALA A 25 -41.54 -3.54 -13.71
CA ALA A 25 -42.54 -3.63 -14.78
C ALA A 25 -42.24 -4.87 -15.64
N THR A 26 -43.24 -5.67 -15.87
CA THR A 26 -43.12 -6.89 -16.68
C THR A 26 -44.12 -6.86 -17.82
N GLY A 27 -43.76 -7.37 -18.97
CA GLY A 27 -44.63 -7.54 -20.12
C GLY A 27 -44.30 -8.88 -20.80
N THR A 28 -45.32 -9.70 -21.00
CA THR A 28 -45.21 -11.00 -21.69
C THR A 28 -46.21 -11.08 -22.81
N ALA A 29 -45.75 -11.36 -24.04
CA ALA A 29 -46.60 -11.65 -25.17
C ALA A 29 -46.68 -13.18 -25.34
N MET A 30 -47.86 -13.69 -25.47
CA MET A 30 -48.14 -15.13 -25.61
C MET A 30 -48.80 -15.39 -26.96
N ASN A 31 -48.21 -16.34 -27.70
CA ASN A 31 -48.78 -16.84 -28.96
C ASN A 31 -48.74 -18.39 -28.93
N ALA A 32 -49.86 -19.01 -28.74
CA ALA A 32 -49.99 -20.47 -28.73
C ALA A 32 -50.33 -20.98 -30.14
N SER A 33 -49.47 -21.82 -30.73
CA SER A 33 -49.65 -22.35 -32.10
C SER A 33 -50.87 -23.22 -32.27
N ALA A 34 -51.39 -23.79 -31.20
CA ALA A 34 -52.63 -24.60 -31.22
C ALA A 34 -53.91 -23.81 -30.94
N GLY A 35 -53.81 -22.45 -30.89
CA GLY A 35 -54.92 -21.59 -30.55
C GLY A 35 -55.23 -21.55 -29.06
N THR A 36 -56.40 -21.24 -28.71
CA THR A 36 -56.89 -20.99 -27.36
C THR A 36 -57.23 -22.27 -26.61
N MET A 37 -57.15 -22.23 -25.31
CA MET A 37 -57.69 -23.24 -24.41
C MET A 37 -59.23 -23.09 -24.39
N ASN A 38 -59.94 -23.96 -25.10
CA ASN A 38 -61.40 -23.91 -25.19
C ASN A 38 -62.02 -24.97 -24.29
N MET A 39 -63.10 -24.60 -23.57
CA MET A 39 -63.91 -25.53 -22.77
C MET A 39 -65.34 -25.46 -23.32
N GLU A 40 -65.89 -26.62 -23.71
CA GLU A 40 -67.30 -26.73 -24.03
C GLU A 40 -68.12 -26.97 -22.78
N MET A 41 -69.05 -26.04 -22.52
CA MET A 41 -69.96 -26.14 -21.37
C MET A 41 -71.36 -25.79 -21.85
N MET A 42 -72.31 -26.75 -21.75
CA MET A 42 -73.74 -26.58 -22.17
C MET A 42 -73.91 -26.13 -23.62
N GLY A 43 -73.08 -26.63 -24.56
CA GLY A 43 -73.20 -26.29 -25.98
C GLY A 43 -72.62 -24.94 -26.40
N THR A 44 -71.93 -24.28 -25.50
CA THR A 44 -71.22 -23.00 -25.76
C THR A 44 -69.76 -23.21 -25.58
N THR A 45 -68.92 -22.85 -26.57
CA THR A 45 -67.46 -22.88 -26.47
C THR A 45 -66.97 -21.63 -25.76
N LEU A 46 -66.50 -21.81 -24.54
CA LEU A 46 -65.85 -20.74 -23.76
C LEU A 46 -64.34 -20.78 -24.05
N SER A 47 -63.77 -19.70 -24.56
CA SER A 47 -62.35 -19.54 -24.74
C SER A 47 -61.75 -19.11 -23.43
N LEU A 48 -61.05 -20.04 -22.75
CA LEU A 48 -60.40 -19.78 -21.45
C LEU A 48 -59.12 -19.00 -21.59
N MET A 49 -58.43 -19.09 -22.74
CA MET A 49 -57.17 -18.37 -22.99
C MET A 49 -56.96 -18.21 -24.50
N LYS A 50 -56.60 -17.05 -24.92
CA LYS A 50 -56.23 -16.73 -26.31
C LYS A 50 -54.86 -16.05 -26.40
N ASN A 51 -54.35 -15.92 -27.61
CA ASN A 51 -53.15 -15.15 -27.86
C ASN A 51 -53.32 -13.73 -27.38
N GLY A 52 -52.31 -13.18 -26.71
CA GLY A 52 -52.42 -11.84 -26.19
C GLY A 52 -51.21 -11.39 -25.38
N VAL A 53 -51.37 -10.36 -24.63
CA VAL A 53 -50.34 -9.76 -23.79
C VAL A 53 -50.79 -9.76 -22.32
N LEU A 54 -49.85 -10.01 -21.45
CA LEU A 54 -49.94 -9.83 -20.00
C LEU A 54 -48.85 -8.86 -19.59
N GLY A 55 -49.20 -7.80 -18.89
CA GLY A 55 -48.22 -6.85 -18.38
C GLY A 55 -48.68 -6.21 -17.09
N GLY A 56 -47.75 -5.62 -16.37
CA GLY A 56 -48.08 -4.93 -15.14
C GLY A 56 -46.87 -4.33 -14.45
N VAL A 57 -47.16 -3.57 -13.42
CA VAL A 57 -46.18 -3.01 -12.50
C VAL A 57 -46.42 -3.60 -11.12
N THR A 58 -45.39 -4.13 -10.51
CA THR A 58 -45.44 -4.70 -9.15
C THR A 58 -44.39 -4.05 -8.26
N ALA A 59 -44.75 -3.77 -7.02
CA ALA A 59 -43.83 -3.38 -5.96
C ALA A 59 -43.79 -4.50 -4.92
N THR A 60 -42.61 -5.01 -4.62
CA THR A 60 -42.42 -6.11 -3.67
C THR A 60 -41.45 -5.70 -2.56
N GLN A 61 -41.89 -5.77 -1.31
CA GLN A 61 -41.12 -5.45 -0.13
C GLN A 61 -40.74 -6.73 0.62
N PRO A 62 -39.45 -7.09 0.73
CA PRO A 62 -39.02 -8.17 1.61
C PRO A 62 -39.25 -7.76 3.08
N VAL A 63 -40.06 -8.53 3.80
CA VAL A 63 -40.31 -8.37 5.24
C VAL A 63 -39.29 -9.17 6.05
N PHE A 64 -38.98 -10.38 5.55
CA PHE A 64 -37.97 -11.23 6.13
C PHE A 64 -37.21 -11.97 5.03
N ALA A 65 -35.89 -11.80 4.99
CA ALA A 65 -34.99 -12.41 4.00
C ALA A 65 -33.93 -13.30 4.68
N GLY A 66 -34.25 -14.00 5.76
CA GLY A 66 -33.29 -14.81 6.51
C GLY A 66 -32.17 -13.98 7.18
N GLY A 67 -32.38 -12.69 7.39
CA GLY A 67 -31.33 -11.79 7.91
C GLY A 67 -30.30 -11.33 6.88
N ASN A 68 -30.42 -11.71 5.61
CA ASN A 68 -29.43 -11.41 4.57
C ASN A 68 -29.29 -9.92 4.31
N ILE A 69 -30.40 -9.15 4.31
CA ILE A 69 -30.38 -7.70 4.10
C ILE A 69 -29.62 -7.02 5.25
N VAL A 70 -29.91 -7.38 6.49
CA VAL A 70 -29.27 -6.80 7.68
C VAL A 70 -27.78 -7.13 7.71
N ASN A 71 -27.42 -8.42 7.51
CA ASN A 71 -26.02 -8.85 7.54
C ASN A 71 -25.25 -8.34 6.31
N GLY A 72 -25.88 -8.22 5.14
CA GLY A 72 -25.30 -7.61 3.94
C GLY A 72 -24.97 -6.13 4.15
N ASN A 73 -25.88 -5.37 4.78
CA ASN A 73 -25.61 -3.97 5.14
C ASN A 73 -24.48 -3.83 6.17
N LYS A 74 -24.41 -4.73 7.17
CA LYS A 74 -23.27 -4.76 8.11
C LYS A 74 -21.98 -5.10 7.40
N LEU A 75 -21.99 -6.07 6.48
CA LEU A 75 -20.81 -6.44 5.68
C LEU A 75 -20.33 -5.25 4.83
N ALA A 76 -21.23 -4.54 4.18
CA ALA A 76 -20.88 -3.34 3.41
C ALA A 76 -20.28 -2.24 4.31
N LYS A 77 -20.77 -2.09 5.55
CA LYS A 77 -20.17 -1.16 6.53
C LYS A 77 -18.76 -1.59 6.91
N VAL A 78 -18.54 -2.88 7.17
CA VAL A 78 -17.19 -3.44 7.44
C VAL A 78 -16.26 -3.20 6.24
N GLY A 79 -16.77 -3.31 5.01
CA GLY A 79 -16.04 -3.00 3.80
C GLY A 79 -15.55 -1.53 3.75
N VAL A 80 -16.39 -0.57 4.15
CA VAL A 80 -15.98 0.84 4.23
C VAL A 80 -14.90 1.05 5.30
N GLU A 81 -15.05 0.43 6.48
CA GLU A 81 -14.05 0.53 7.55
C GLU A 81 -12.71 -0.08 7.13
N ALA A 82 -12.74 -1.23 6.43
CA ALA A 82 -11.52 -1.85 5.90
C ALA A 82 -10.84 -0.95 4.85
N GLN A 83 -11.60 -0.32 3.95
CA GLN A 83 -11.03 0.62 2.97
C GLN A 83 -10.45 1.88 3.61
N ARG A 84 -10.97 2.32 4.75
CA ARG A 84 -10.40 3.43 5.51
C ARG A 84 -9.03 3.05 6.07
N TYR A 85 -8.91 1.90 6.73
CA TYR A 85 -7.60 1.42 7.20
C TYR A 85 -6.61 1.17 6.07
N GLN A 86 -7.10 0.75 4.89
CA GLN A 86 -6.25 0.60 3.71
C GLN A 86 -5.77 1.96 3.16
N LEU A 87 -6.59 3.01 3.28
CA LEU A 87 -6.20 4.38 2.95
C LEU A 87 -5.10 4.85 3.90
N ASP A 88 -5.31 4.72 5.22
CA ASP A 88 -4.34 5.11 6.24
C ASP A 88 -2.98 4.41 6.00
N LEU A 89 -2.98 3.10 5.72
CA LEU A 89 -1.76 2.36 5.36
C LEU A 89 -1.08 2.88 4.09
N SER A 90 -1.86 3.30 3.09
CA SER A 90 -1.30 3.88 1.87
C SER A 90 -0.68 5.26 2.12
N GLU A 91 -1.22 6.04 3.05
CA GLU A 91 -0.66 7.32 3.48
C GLU A 91 0.65 7.11 4.25
N ASP A 92 0.66 6.15 5.18
CA ASP A 92 1.86 5.77 5.94
C ASP A 92 3.00 5.29 5.02
N GLU A 93 2.68 4.48 3.99
CA GLU A 93 3.66 4.01 3.00
C GLU A 93 4.24 5.16 2.19
N ILE A 94 3.41 6.11 1.74
CA ILE A 94 3.87 7.29 0.99
C ILE A 94 4.77 8.17 1.89
N LEU A 95 4.41 8.33 3.16
CA LEU A 95 5.22 9.09 4.11
C LEU A 95 6.61 8.46 4.26
N LEU A 96 6.69 7.14 4.48
CA LEU A 96 7.96 6.43 4.60
C LEU A 96 8.82 6.54 3.33
N GLN A 97 8.22 6.38 2.16
CA GLN A 97 8.91 6.53 0.87
C GLN A 97 9.44 7.97 0.67
N THR A 98 8.67 8.96 1.12
CA THR A 98 9.05 10.37 1.08
C THR A 98 10.25 10.63 1.99
N GLU A 99 10.24 10.12 3.23
CA GLU A 99 11.36 10.23 4.16
C GLU A 99 12.62 9.52 3.65
N GLN A 100 12.47 8.31 3.10
CA GLN A 100 13.59 7.59 2.48
C GLN A 100 14.21 8.37 1.33
N SER A 101 13.38 8.96 0.46
CA SER A 101 13.85 9.80 -0.64
C SER A 101 14.55 11.08 -0.14
N TYR A 102 14.04 11.66 0.94
CA TYR A 102 14.68 12.80 1.60
C TYR A 102 16.09 12.45 2.12
N TYR A 103 16.22 11.37 2.90
CA TYR A 103 17.52 10.92 3.40
C TYR A 103 18.50 10.56 2.27
N GLN A 104 18.00 9.97 1.19
CA GLN A 104 18.83 9.67 0.02
C GLN A 104 19.35 10.96 -0.65
N ILE A 105 18.52 12.01 -0.79
CA ILE A 105 18.96 13.30 -1.32
C ILE A 105 20.01 13.91 -0.41
N VAL A 106 19.81 13.90 0.91
CA VAL A 106 20.77 14.42 1.88
C VAL A 106 22.12 13.68 1.77
N SER A 107 22.08 12.35 1.66
CA SER A 107 23.29 11.53 1.46
C SER A 107 24.05 11.94 0.19
N LEU A 108 23.35 12.12 -0.92
CA LEU A 108 23.97 12.51 -2.18
C LEU A 108 24.53 13.94 -2.15
N GLN A 109 23.87 14.86 -1.44
CA GLN A 109 24.38 16.24 -1.23
C GLN A 109 25.66 16.23 -0.39
N GLU A 110 25.72 15.43 0.69
CA GLU A 110 26.93 15.31 1.50
C GLU A 110 28.08 14.65 0.73
N LYS A 111 27.79 13.63 -0.08
CA LYS A 111 28.78 13.03 -0.98
C LYS A 111 29.36 14.06 -1.96
N LEU A 112 28.53 14.95 -2.52
CA LEU A 112 29.03 16.06 -3.37
C LEU A 112 29.95 17.00 -2.59
N ARG A 113 29.61 17.37 -1.34
CA ARG A 113 30.48 18.21 -0.49
C ARG A 113 31.83 17.54 -0.23
N THR A 114 31.83 16.23 0.04
CA THR A 114 33.09 15.46 0.21
C THR A 114 33.92 15.48 -1.07
N LEU A 115 33.29 15.30 -2.24
CA LEU A 115 33.96 15.35 -3.54
C LEU A 115 34.53 16.75 -3.85
N ASP A 116 33.81 17.83 -3.49
CA ASP A 116 34.30 19.21 -3.64
C ASP A 116 35.58 19.44 -2.82
N GLN A 117 35.59 19.04 -1.55
CA GLN A 117 36.75 19.13 -0.67
C GLN A 117 37.96 18.37 -1.21
N LEU A 118 37.69 17.15 -1.75
CA LEU A 118 38.75 16.34 -2.30
C LEU A 118 39.29 16.92 -3.62
N ASP A 119 38.44 17.51 -4.45
CA ASP A 119 38.87 18.19 -5.68
C ASP A 119 39.80 19.36 -5.38
N GLU A 120 39.48 20.19 -4.40
CA GLU A 120 40.37 21.27 -3.94
C GLU A 120 41.73 20.73 -3.50
N MET A 121 41.75 19.67 -2.68
CA MET A 121 43.01 19.04 -2.23
C MET A 121 43.82 18.50 -3.40
N LEU A 122 43.19 17.80 -4.35
CA LEU A 122 43.85 17.25 -5.53
C LEU A 122 44.38 18.37 -6.49
N GLN A 123 43.70 19.48 -6.59
CA GLN A 123 44.17 20.64 -7.37
C GLN A 123 45.47 21.25 -6.76
N HIS A 124 45.51 21.35 -5.42
CA HIS A 124 46.73 21.78 -4.74
C HIS A 124 47.88 20.79 -4.95
N LEU A 125 47.63 19.52 -4.68
CA LEU A 125 48.60 18.44 -4.87
C LEU A 125 49.13 18.40 -6.31
N ARG A 126 48.27 18.59 -7.30
CA ARG A 126 48.67 18.62 -8.71
C ARG A 126 49.66 19.71 -9.00
N ARG A 127 49.44 20.96 -8.48
CA ARG A 127 50.35 22.08 -8.67
C ARG A 127 51.74 21.79 -8.06
N ASP A 128 51.76 21.19 -6.86
CA ASP A 128 52.99 20.83 -6.16
C ASP A 128 53.78 19.75 -6.91
N VAL A 129 53.08 18.74 -7.38
CA VAL A 129 53.66 17.63 -8.18
C VAL A 129 54.14 18.16 -9.53
N GLU A 130 53.41 19.01 -10.25
CA GLU A 130 53.87 19.63 -11.52
C GLU A 130 55.12 20.52 -11.33
N ASN A 131 55.20 21.27 -10.23
CA ASN A 131 56.38 22.06 -9.91
C ASN A 131 57.60 21.20 -9.56
N SER A 132 57.41 20.17 -8.77
CA SER A 132 58.44 19.18 -8.42
C SER A 132 58.97 18.45 -9.66
N PHE A 133 58.10 18.10 -10.60
CA PHE A 133 58.51 17.51 -11.88
C PHE A 133 59.35 18.47 -12.72
N LYS A 134 58.94 19.76 -12.84
CA LYS A 134 59.73 20.80 -13.53
C LYS A 134 61.10 20.99 -12.92
N ALA A 135 61.20 20.82 -11.60
CA ALA A 135 62.48 20.90 -10.86
C ALA A 135 63.30 19.58 -10.98
N GLY A 136 62.79 18.56 -11.62
CA GLY A 136 63.49 17.25 -11.80
C GLY A 136 63.51 16.39 -10.53
N LEU A 137 62.66 16.67 -9.54
CA LEU A 137 62.65 15.98 -8.25
C LEU A 137 61.78 14.72 -8.25
N ILE A 138 60.81 14.61 -9.18
CA ILE A 138 59.88 13.47 -9.29
C ILE A 138 59.69 13.07 -10.74
N THR A 139 59.04 11.94 -10.95
CA THR A 139 58.83 11.35 -12.27
C THR A 139 57.54 11.86 -12.96
N GLN A 140 57.51 11.76 -14.29
CA GLN A 140 56.28 12.04 -15.06
C GLN A 140 55.12 11.09 -14.67
N ASN A 141 55.45 9.89 -14.22
CA ASN A 141 54.46 8.95 -13.73
C ASN A 141 53.66 9.48 -12.54
N ASP A 142 54.28 10.22 -11.63
CA ASP A 142 53.64 10.80 -10.47
C ASP A 142 52.63 11.89 -10.88
N VAL A 143 52.98 12.72 -11.88
CA VAL A 143 52.04 13.70 -12.48
C VAL A 143 50.82 13.00 -13.09
N LEU A 144 51.03 11.85 -13.79
CA LEU A 144 49.95 11.09 -14.39
C LEU A 144 49.07 10.42 -13.37
N LYS A 145 49.57 9.95 -12.21
CA LYS A 145 48.80 9.40 -11.11
C LYS A 145 47.78 10.41 -10.57
N VAL A 146 48.22 11.69 -10.31
CA VAL A 146 47.32 12.73 -9.83
C VAL A 146 46.24 13.08 -10.87
N LYS A 147 46.60 13.13 -12.16
CA LYS A 147 45.62 13.34 -13.24
C LYS A 147 44.60 12.25 -13.34
N LEU A 148 45.03 10.99 -13.21
CA LEU A 148 44.12 9.83 -13.20
C LEU A 148 43.13 9.92 -12.02
N LYS A 149 43.63 10.29 -10.84
CA LYS A 149 42.77 10.46 -9.64
C LYS A 149 41.76 11.60 -9.80
N GLN A 150 42.13 12.71 -10.44
CA GLN A 150 41.20 13.78 -10.78
C GLN A 150 40.12 13.33 -11.76
N ASN A 151 40.48 12.52 -12.79
CA ASN A 151 39.51 11.99 -13.73
C ASN A 151 38.53 11.01 -13.04
N GLU A 152 39.01 10.16 -12.13
CA GLU A 152 38.20 9.27 -11.31
C GLU A 152 37.20 10.09 -10.47
N LEU A 153 37.68 11.14 -9.81
CA LEU A 153 36.84 12.04 -9.00
C LEU A 153 35.75 12.70 -9.84
N ALA A 154 36.11 13.23 -11.02
CA ALA A 154 35.15 13.85 -11.94
C ALA A 154 34.08 12.85 -12.42
N SER A 155 34.46 11.59 -12.70
CA SER A 155 33.51 10.53 -13.05
C SER A 155 32.55 10.21 -11.91
N ASN A 156 33.08 10.10 -10.68
CA ASN A 156 32.25 9.86 -9.49
C ASN A 156 31.27 11.02 -9.25
N ARG A 157 31.73 12.26 -9.44
CA ARG A 157 30.88 13.46 -9.33
C ARG A 157 29.68 13.40 -10.27
N LEU A 158 29.93 13.10 -11.56
CA LEU A 158 28.84 12.97 -12.55
C LEU A 158 27.81 11.92 -12.14
N SER A 159 28.27 10.79 -11.59
CA SER A 159 27.38 9.73 -11.11
C SER A 159 26.51 10.20 -9.94
N VAL A 160 27.09 10.94 -8.98
CA VAL A 160 26.36 11.46 -7.81
C VAL A 160 25.39 12.57 -8.23
N GLU A 161 25.79 13.49 -9.12
CA GLU A 161 24.92 14.55 -9.66
C GLU A 161 23.70 13.96 -10.39
N ASN A 162 23.91 12.95 -11.23
CA ASN A 162 22.82 12.24 -11.91
C ASN A 162 21.88 11.54 -10.90
N GLY A 163 22.44 10.87 -9.90
CA GLY A 163 21.68 10.24 -8.83
C GLY A 163 20.83 11.26 -8.06
N LEU A 164 21.40 12.41 -7.75
CA LEU A 164 20.72 13.50 -7.05
C LEU A 164 19.54 14.06 -7.87
N ASP A 165 19.75 14.28 -9.18
CA ASP A 165 18.71 14.77 -10.08
C ASP A 165 17.54 13.80 -10.17
N ILE A 166 17.82 12.51 -10.35
CA ILE A 166 16.77 11.46 -10.41
C ILE A 166 16.01 11.37 -9.08
N THR A 167 16.72 11.37 -7.94
CA THR A 167 16.05 11.23 -6.63
C THR A 167 15.20 12.47 -6.31
N LYS A 168 15.64 13.68 -6.69
CA LYS A 168 14.80 14.89 -6.58
C LYS A 168 13.54 14.79 -7.43
N LYS A 169 13.63 14.30 -8.66
CA LYS A 169 12.47 14.09 -9.54
C LYS A 169 11.49 13.08 -8.97
N LEU A 170 11.99 11.97 -8.38
CA LEU A 170 11.15 10.99 -7.69
C LEU A 170 10.42 11.60 -6.50
N LEU A 171 11.12 12.36 -5.66
CA LEU A 171 10.49 13.02 -4.53
C LEU A 171 9.41 14.02 -4.99
N CYS A 172 9.70 14.83 -6.00
CA CYS A 172 8.72 15.76 -6.57
C CYS A 172 7.51 15.04 -7.17
N GLN A 173 7.71 13.88 -7.79
CA GLN A 173 6.62 13.04 -8.28
C GLN A 173 5.71 12.54 -7.14
N HIS A 174 6.28 12.09 -6.02
CA HIS A 174 5.52 11.69 -4.83
C HIS A 174 4.72 12.86 -4.24
N MET A 175 5.31 14.06 -4.21
CA MET A 175 4.64 15.27 -3.72
C MET A 175 3.68 15.92 -4.72
N GLY A 176 3.67 15.49 -5.98
CA GLY A 176 2.87 16.10 -7.05
C GLY A 176 3.32 17.52 -7.41
N THR A 177 4.62 17.85 -7.22
CA THR A 177 5.20 19.18 -7.47
C THR A 177 6.14 19.18 -8.68
N ASP A 178 6.37 20.36 -9.27
CA ASP A 178 7.33 20.53 -10.35
C ASP A 178 8.78 20.41 -9.79
N PRO A 179 9.64 19.58 -10.38
CA PRO A 179 11.04 19.47 -9.99
C PRO A 179 11.88 20.71 -10.33
N SER A 180 11.39 21.62 -11.17
CA SER A 180 12.11 22.81 -11.61
C SER A 180 12.39 23.77 -10.44
N GLY A 181 13.65 23.91 -10.07
CA GLY A 181 14.06 24.79 -8.96
C GLY A 181 13.87 24.18 -7.56
N PHE A 182 13.47 22.91 -7.46
CA PHE A 182 13.35 22.25 -6.17
C PHE A 182 14.71 21.99 -5.52
N SER A 183 14.86 22.45 -4.28
CA SER A 183 16.05 22.19 -3.46
C SER A 183 15.65 21.81 -2.05
N ILE A 184 16.39 20.88 -1.47
CA ILE A 184 16.25 20.51 -0.07
C ILE A 184 17.36 21.20 0.72
N THR A 185 16.97 21.85 1.80
CA THR A 185 17.89 22.36 2.83
C THR A 185 17.73 21.48 4.07
N TYR A 186 18.84 21.15 4.71
CA TYR A 186 18.89 20.48 6.00
C TYR A 186 19.99 21.13 6.84
N ASP A 187 19.75 21.22 8.14
CA ASP A 187 20.71 21.89 9.04
C ASP A 187 21.85 20.95 9.41
N SER A 188 21.54 19.77 9.90
CA SER A 188 22.50 18.70 10.20
C SER A 188 21.78 17.37 10.31
N LEU A 189 22.48 16.30 9.94
CA LEU A 189 22.03 14.95 10.30
C LEU A 189 22.33 14.74 11.78
N TRP A 190 21.32 14.36 12.54
CA TRP A 190 21.45 14.08 13.97
C TRP A 190 21.03 12.67 14.28
N MET A 191 21.67 12.11 15.28
CA MET A 191 21.48 10.75 15.77
C MET A 191 20.74 10.79 17.11
N GLU A 192 19.67 10.00 17.24
CA GLU A 192 18.94 9.84 18.47
C GLU A 192 19.17 8.45 19.04
N SER A 193 19.29 8.36 20.36
CA SER A 193 19.46 7.06 21.02
C SER A 193 18.18 6.21 20.87
N PRO A 194 18.28 4.97 20.38
CA PRO A 194 17.14 4.04 20.29
C PRO A 194 16.41 3.85 21.62
N ALA A 195 17.11 3.99 22.75
CA ALA A 195 16.52 3.82 24.08
C ALA A 195 15.36 4.78 24.39
N ASN A 196 15.31 5.95 23.73
CA ASN A 196 14.25 6.94 23.90
C ASN A 196 12.96 6.58 23.14
N LEU A 197 13.05 5.66 22.18
CA LEU A 197 11.97 5.31 21.26
C LEU A 197 11.34 3.95 21.54
N LEU A 198 11.84 3.25 22.57
CA LEU A 198 11.37 1.91 22.92
C LEU A 198 9.90 1.91 23.35
N VAL A 199 9.10 1.05 22.75
CA VAL A 199 7.70 0.83 23.10
C VAL A 199 7.42 -0.66 23.30
N ASN A 200 6.35 -0.98 24.05
CA ASN A 200 5.89 -2.36 24.19
C ASN A 200 5.10 -2.78 22.94
N HIS A 201 5.71 -3.58 22.08
CA HIS A 201 5.11 -4.02 20.80
C HIS A 201 3.75 -4.70 20.98
N ALA A 202 3.55 -5.48 22.06
CA ALA A 202 2.30 -6.16 22.32
C ALA A 202 1.14 -5.18 22.62
N GLU A 203 1.42 -4.06 23.26
CA GLU A 203 0.41 -3.04 23.56
C GLU A 203 0.03 -2.22 22.30
N VAL A 204 1.02 -1.91 21.48
CA VAL A 204 0.83 -1.09 20.26
C VAL A 204 0.18 -1.89 19.13
N LEU A 205 0.37 -3.23 19.08
CA LEU A 205 -0.13 -4.09 18.02
C LEU A 205 -1.61 -3.84 17.69
N SER A 206 -2.46 -3.69 18.72
CA SER A 206 -3.90 -3.49 18.54
C SER A 206 -4.27 -2.13 17.93
N ALA A 207 -3.38 -1.16 17.99
CA ALA A 207 -3.58 0.17 17.40
C ALA A 207 -3.24 0.22 15.91
N ARG A 208 -2.44 -0.73 15.42
CA ARG A 208 -1.98 -0.78 14.02
C ARG A 208 -3.12 -1.02 13.03
N ASN A 209 -3.04 -0.33 11.90
CA ASN A 209 -4.05 -0.43 10.84
C ASN A 209 -4.07 -1.83 10.19
N GLU A 210 -2.91 -2.49 10.03
CA GLU A 210 -2.83 -3.88 9.55
C GLU A 210 -3.57 -4.85 10.49
N TYR A 211 -3.39 -4.71 11.80
CA TYR A 211 -4.09 -5.56 12.75
C TYR A 211 -5.60 -5.32 12.73
N LYS A 212 -6.04 -4.05 12.64
CA LYS A 212 -7.45 -3.70 12.48
C LYS A 212 -8.05 -4.28 11.21
N LEU A 213 -7.28 -4.34 10.10
CA LEU A 213 -7.71 -5.00 8.86
C LEU A 213 -7.91 -6.50 9.04
N LEU A 214 -7.05 -7.16 9.80
CA LEU A 214 -7.22 -8.58 10.13
C LEU A 214 -8.49 -8.84 10.95
N ASP A 215 -8.79 -7.96 11.92
CA ASP A 215 -10.04 -8.02 12.68
C ASP A 215 -11.26 -7.82 11.78
N LYS A 216 -11.21 -6.86 10.85
CA LYS A 216 -12.30 -6.65 9.88
C LYS A 216 -12.48 -7.83 8.93
N ASN A 217 -11.41 -8.52 8.56
CA ASN A 217 -11.50 -9.75 7.76
C ASN A 217 -12.23 -10.88 8.52
N VAL A 218 -11.92 -11.06 9.82
CA VAL A 218 -12.66 -12.03 10.67
C VAL A 218 -14.12 -11.64 10.81
N GLU A 219 -14.41 -10.34 11.05
CA GLU A 219 -15.78 -9.83 11.14
C GLU A 219 -16.56 -10.04 9.83
N ALA A 220 -15.94 -9.79 8.68
CA ALA A 220 -16.53 -10.01 7.37
C ALA A 220 -16.88 -11.50 7.15
N ASN A 221 -15.98 -12.43 7.48
CA ASN A 221 -16.22 -13.87 7.37
C ASN A 221 -17.35 -14.34 8.33
N ASN A 222 -17.47 -13.75 9.52
CA ASN A 222 -18.56 -13.99 10.45
C ASN A 222 -19.92 -13.54 9.85
N LEU A 223 -19.96 -12.38 9.22
CA LEU A 223 -21.16 -11.87 8.55
C LEU A 223 -21.52 -12.69 7.33
N GLN A 224 -20.54 -13.10 6.53
CA GLN A 224 -20.74 -14.00 5.39
C GLN A 224 -21.32 -15.37 5.83
N LEU A 225 -20.85 -15.91 6.97
CA LEU A 225 -21.44 -17.12 7.53
C LEU A 225 -22.92 -16.92 7.89
N LYS A 226 -23.27 -15.79 8.53
CA LYS A 226 -24.67 -15.46 8.86
C LYS A 226 -25.52 -15.28 7.60
N ILE A 227 -25.00 -14.62 6.56
CA ILE A 227 -25.66 -14.50 5.26
C ILE A 227 -25.89 -15.88 4.66
N LYS A 228 -24.86 -16.75 4.67
CA LYS A 228 -24.96 -18.09 4.13
C LYS A 228 -26.00 -18.95 4.86
N GLN A 229 -26.08 -18.82 6.19
CA GLN A 229 -27.14 -19.47 6.99
C GLN A 229 -28.52 -18.92 6.62
N GLY A 230 -28.64 -17.60 6.41
CA GLY A 230 -29.89 -16.93 6.05
C GLY A 230 -30.43 -17.34 4.67
N GLU A 231 -29.57 -17.76 3.74
CA GLU A 231 -30.01 -18.24 2.42
C GLU A 231 -30.93 -19.47 2.50
N PHE A 232 -30.80 -20.29 3.54
CA PHE A 232 -31.56 -21.51 3.76
C PHE A 232 -32.78 -21.32 4.66
N LEU A 233 -33.04 -20.10 5.13
CA LEU A 233 -34.23 -19.77 5.90
C LEU A 233 -35.40 -19.37 4.99
N PRO A 234 -36.66 -19.54 5.45
CA PRO A 234 -37.83 -19.04 4.74
C PRO A 234 -37.67 -17.52 4.45
N LYS A 235 -38.17 -17.07 3.31
CA LYS A 235 -38.22 -15.66 2.93
C LYS A 235 -39.68 -15.24 2.87
N VAL A 236 -40.00 -14.08 3.43
CA VAL A 236 -41.36 -13.50 3.44
C VAL A 236 -41.29 -12.13 2.76
N ALA A 237 -42.16 -11.93 1.80
CA ALA A 237 -42.31 -10.64 1.13
C ALA A 237 -43.80 -10.29 1.03
N VAL A 238 -44.11 -9.00 1.04
CA VAL A 238 -45.43 -8.46 0.71
C VAL A 238 -45.31 -7.60 -0.54
N GLY A 239 -46.38 -7.56 -1.34
CA GLY A 239 -46.36 -6.78 -2.56
C GLY A 239 -47.73 -6.26 -2.95
N ALA A 240 -47.72 -5.27 -3.80
CA ALA A 240 -48.89 -4.77 -4.48
C ALA A 240 -48.55 -4.53 -5.97
N GLY A 241 -49.54 -4.64 -6.81
CA GLY A 241 -49.33 -4.41 -8.24
C GLY A 241 -50.58 -4.07 -8.98
N TYR A 242 -50.40 -3.56 -10.17
CA TYR A 242 -51.46 -3.31 -11.12
C TYR A 242 -51.10 -4.04 -12.40
N MET A 243 -52.05 -4.89 -12.84
CA MET A 243 -51.81 -5.82 -13.95
C MET A 243 -52.90 -5.65 -15.03
N TYR A 244 -52.53 -5.83 -16.26
CA TYR A 244 -53.38 -5.82 -17.44
C TYR A 244 -53.16 -7.11 -18.21
N HIS A 245 -54.25 -7.68 -18.72
CA HIS A 245 -54.17 -8.77 -19.71
C HIS A 245 -55.30 -8.72 -20.72
N ASN A 246 -55.03 -9.26 -21.92
CA ASN A 246 -56.03 -9.49 -22.95
C ASN A 246 -56.00 -10.98 -23.44
N LEU A 247 -55.64 -11.86 -22.54
CA LEU A 247 -55.58 -13.30 -22.82
C LEU A 247 -56.93 -13.99 -22.84
N THR A 248 -57.99 -13.28 -22.42
CA THR A 248 -59.41 -13.72 -22.45
C THR A 248 -60.16 -12.90 -23.44
N ASP A 249 -61.48 -13.17 -23.68
CA ASP A 249 -62.34 -12.39 -24.58
C ASP A 249 -62.61 -10.96 -24.09
N VAL A 250 -62.30 -10.67 -22.83
CA VAL A 250 -62.42 -9.35 -22.25
C VAL A 250 -61.05 -8.85 -21.81
N ASN A 251 -60.70 -7.64 -22.23
CA ASN A 251 -59.49 -6.96 -21.69
C ASN A 251 -59.77 -6.62 -20.23
N THR A 252 -58.86 -7.00 -19.33
CA THR A 252 -59.06 -6.83 -17.89
C THR A 252 -57.80 -6.19 -17.29
N ASP A 253 -58.01 -5.20 -16.45
CA ASP A 253 -57.03 -4.61 -15.59
C ASP A 253 -57.49 -4.76 -14.13
N PHE A 254 -56.54 -5.01 -13.22
CA PHE A 254 -56.86 -5.21 -11.81
C PHE A 254 -55.66 -4.88 -10.91
N GLY A 255 -55.98 -4.40 -9.72
CA GLY A 255 -55.00 -4.26 -8.64
C GLY A 255 -54.92 -5.55 -7.84
N VAL A 256 -53.72 -5.90 -7.40
CA VAL A 256 -53.47 -7.09 -6.57
C VAL A 256 -52.58 -6.71 -5.37
N VAL A 257 -52.95 -7.25 -4.19
CA VAL A 257 -52.09 -7.23 -3.01
C VAL A 257 -51.81 -8.66 -2.63
N PHE A 258 -50.53 -8.99 -2.39
CA PHE A 258 -50.15 -10.37 -2.12
C PHE A 258 -49.07 -10.44 -1.02
N ALA A 259 -49.04 -11.59 -0.35
CA ALA A 259 -47.92 -11.99 0.51
C ALA A 259 -47.35 -13.30 0.00
N THR A 260 -46.03 -13.38 -0.06
CA THR A 260 -45.33 -14.59 -0.56
C THR A 260 -44.42 -15.13 0.52
N VAL A 261 -44.49 -16.44 0.76
CA VAL A 261 -43.54 -17.17 1.60
C VAL A 261 -42.80 -18.14 0.69
N SER A 262 -41.49 -18.02 0.59
CA SER A 262 -40.62 -18.88 -0.19
C SER A 262 -39.75 -19.72 0.73
N ILE A 263 -39.78 -21.03 0.59
CA ILE A 263 -39.01 -22.00 1.39
C ILE A 263 -38.12 -22.78 0.42
N PRO A 264 -36.77 -22.66 0.51
CA PRO A 264 -35.85 -23.28 -0.44
C PRO A 264 -35.58 -24.76 -0.09
N ILE A 265 -36.57 -25.63 -0.20
CA ILE A 265 -36.53 -27.06 0.27
C ILE A 265 -35.37 -27.83 -0.37
N SER A 266 -35.21 -27.79 -1.68
CA SER A 266 -34.15 -28.52 -2.40
C SER A 266 -32.74 -27.96 -2.11
N ALA A 267 -32.63 -26.71 -1.73
CA ALA A 267 -31.36 -26.10 -1.37
C ALA A 267 -30.77 -26.67 -0.05
N TRP A 268 -31.61 -27.27 0.79
CA TRP A 268 -31.17 -27.85 2.07
C TRP A 268 -30.21 -29.03 1.90
N TRP A 269 -30.31 -29.80 0.80
CA TRP A 269 -29.45 -30.95 0.55
C TRP A 269 -27.97 -30.56 0.43
N GLY A 270 -27.68 -29.45 -0.23
CA GLY A 270 -26.32 -28.88 -0.32
C GLY A 270 -25.98 -27.88 0.80
N GLY A 271 -27.01 -27.41 1.52
CA GLY A 271 -26.87 -26.26 2.47
C GLY A 271 -25.95 -26.55 3.64
N SER A 272 -26.02 -27.80 4.18
CA SER A 272 -25.12 -28.18 5.28
C SER A 272 -23.64 -28.12 4.90
N HIS A 273 -23.32 -28.53 3.66
CA HIS A 273 -21.94 -28.47 3.14
C HIS A 273 -21.52 -27.02 2.85
N ALA A 274 -22.41 -26.18 2.32
CA ALA A 274 -22.16 -24.76 2.09
C ALA A 274 -21.90 -24.00 3.40
N ILE A 275 -22.68 -24.28 4.45
CA ILE A 275 -22.47 -23.70 5.78
C ILE A 275 -21.15 -24.21 6.40
N LYS A 276 -20.86 -25.52 6.29
CA LYS A 276 -19.58 -26.08 6.75
C LYS A 276 -18.39 -25.44 6.05
N LYS A 277 -18.46 -25.28 4.72
CA LYS A 277 -17.41 -24.56 3.95
C LYS A 277 -17.19 -23.16 4.50
N GLN A 278 -18.27 -22.39 4.74
CA GLN A 278 -18.15 -21.03 5.25
C GLN A 278 -17.62 -20.98 6.70
N LYS A 279 -17.94 -21.98 7.54
CA LYS A 279 -17.31 -22.13 8.87
C LYS A 279 -15.81 -22.40 8.77
N ILE A 280 -15.38 -23.20 7.80
CA ILE A 280 -13.95 -23.42 7.55
C ILE A 280 -13.27 -22.11 7.11
N ASN A 281 -13.91 -21.33 6.22
CA ASN A 281 -13.37 -20.02 5.82
C ASN A 281 -13.23 -19.08 7.03
N GLN A 282 -14.20 -19.09 7.94
CA GLN A 282 -14.13 -18.33 9.19
C GLN A 282 -12.93 -18.78 10.06
N GLN A 283 -12.73 -20.10 10.20
CA GLN A 283 -11.59 -20.64 10.94
C GLN A 283 -10.25 -20.26 10.29
N VAL A 284 -10.17 -20.32 8.95
CA VAL A 284 -9.01 -19.87 8.19
C VAL A 284 -8.72 -18.39 8.49
N ALA A 285 -9.75 -17.54 8.44
CA ALA A 285 -9.56 -16.10 8.74
C ALA A 285 -9.08 -15.85 10.18
N MET A 286 -9.53 -16.65 11.16
CA MET A 286 -9.04 -16.57 12.55
C MET A 286 -7.58 -17.02 12.67
N ASN A 287 -7.21 -18.11 12.01
CA ASN A 287 -5.83 -18.60 11.98
C ASN A 287 -4.90 -17.62 11.27
N ASP A 288 -5.35 -17.05 10.15
CA ASP A 288 -4.61 -16.04 9.41
C ASP A 288 -4.39 -14.78 10.27
N ARG A 289 -5.41 -14.35 11.01
CA ARG A 289 -5.28 -13.24 11.96
C ARG A 289 -4.21 -13.53 13.00
N GLN A 290 -4.25 -14.71 13.64
CA GLN A 290 -3.25 -15.08 14.64
C GLN A 290 -1.85 -15.12 14.04
N ASN A 291 -1.65 -15.86 12.94
CA ASN A 291 -0.35 -15.98 12.30
C ASN A 291 0.20 -14.64 11.84
N LYS A 292 -0.62 -13.79 11.22
CA LYS A 292 -0.21 -12.46 10.79
C LYS A 292 0.08 -11.53 11.95
N SER A 293 -0.65 -11.62 13.06
CA SER A 293 -0.33 -10.83 14.26
C SER A 293 1.02 -11.19 14.87
N GLU A 294 1.38 -12.47 14.86
CA GLU A 294 2.72 -12.92 15.27
C GLU A 294 3.80 -12.41 14.31
N GLN A 295 3.53 -12.42 12.99
CA GLN A 295 4.43 -11.83 12.00
C GLN A 295 4.61 -10.32 12.18
N LEU A 296 3.55 -9.57 12.50
CA LEU A 296 3.64 -8.13 12.79
C LEU A 296 4.53 -7.86 14.03
N LEU A 297 4.41 -8.65 15.09
CA LEU A 297 5.30 -8.55 16.27
C LEU A 297 6.76 -8.81 15.89
N LEU A 298 7.01 -9.82 15.04
CA LEU A 298 8.36 -10.11 14.56
C LEU A 298 8.91 -8.99 13.68
N GLN A 299 8.09 -8.36 12.85
CA GLN A 299 8.48 -7.20 12.05
C GLN A 299 8.86 -6.00 12.93
N MET A 300 8.09 -5.71 13.97
CA MET A 300 8.42 -4.66 14.95
C MET A 300 9.74 -4.97 15.66
N GLN A 301 9.96 -6.22 16.08
CA GLN A 301 11.20 -6.62 16.71
C GLN A 301 12.39 -6.51 15.75
N GLN A 302 12.22 -6.91 14.50
CA GLN A 302 13.27 -6.76 13.48
C GLN A 302 13.59 -5.29 13.23
N ALA A 303 12.58 -4.42 13.11
CA ALA A 303 12.79 -2.99 12.90
C ALA A 303 13.52 -2.35 14.10
N LEU A 304 13.23 -2.79 15.33
CA LEU A 304 13.99 -2.39 16.52
C LEU A 304 15.45 -2.81 16.42
N ASN A 305 15.71 -4.08 16.11
CA ASN A 305 17.08 -4.58 15.98
C ASN A 305 17.85 -3.83 14.88
N ASP A 306 17.20 -3.58 13.75
CA ASP A 306 17.78 -2.83 12.63
C ASP A 306 18.12 -1.38 13.05
N MET A 307 17.27 -0.72 13.83
CA MET A 307 17.51 0.62 14.37
C MET A 307 18.66 0.63 15.38
N GLU A 308 18.74 -0.36 16.27
CA GLU A 308 19.86 -0.48 17.22
C GLU A 308 21.19 -0.77 16.52
N GLU A 309 21.14 -1.60 15.47
CA GLU A 309 22.32 -1.93 14.67
C GLU A 309 22.81 -0.69 13.92
N SER A 310 21.91 0.03 13.21
CA SER A 310 22.26 1.23 12.46
C SER A 310 22.88 2.30 13.35
N TYR A 311 22.33 2.52 14.55
CA TYR A 311 22.88 3.42 15.55
C TYR A 311 24.34 3.08 15.92
N LYS A 312 24.64 1.78 16.15
CA LYS A 312 26.01 1.32 16.46
C LYS A 312 26.94 1.49 15.26
N GLN A 313 26.44 1.25 14.02
CA GLN A 313 27.19 1.46 12.78
C GLN A 313 27.59 2.93 12.58
N VAL A 314 26.71 3.87 12.92
CA VAL A 314 27.03 5.31 12.87
C VAL A 314 28.21 5.63 13.81
N LYS A 315 28.21 5.14 15.05
CA LYS A 315 29.32 5.38 15.99
C LYS A 315 30.64 4.82 15.49
N LEU A 316 30.64 3.59 14.97
CA LEU A 316 31.84 2.99 14.40
C LEU A 316 32.33 3.76 13.17
N ALA A 317 31.43 4.26 12.34
CA ALA A 317 31.79 5.07 11.19
C ALA A 317 32.35 6.46 11.57
N GLU A 318 31.83 7.06 12.65
CA GLU A 318 32.35 8.32 13.21
C GLU A 318 33.79 8.16 13.72
N GLU A 319 34.05 7.09 14.48
CA GLU A 319 35.40 6.75 14.95
C GLU A 319 36.36 6.53 13.76
N ALA A 320 35.91 5.80 12.74
CA ALA A 320 36.70 5.57 11.53
C ALA A 320 37.05 6.87 10.78
N VAL A 321 36.15 7.87 10.73
CA VAL A 321 36.44 9.18 10.13
C VAL A 321 37.55 9.91 10.90
N ALA A 322 37.54 9.85 12.24
CA ALA A 322 38.59 10.45 13.05
C ALA A 322 39.96 9.80 12.77
N GLU A 323 40.00 8.47 12.71
CA GLU A 323 41.22 7.70 12.41
C GLU A 323 41.72 7.97 10.98
N ALA A 324 40.82 7.99 9.98
CA ALA A 324 41.19 8.27 8.59
C ALA A 324 41.71 9.71 8.40
N THR A 325 41.15 10.66 9.15
CA THR A 325 41.57 12.07 9.12
C THR A 325 43.01 12.22 9.66
N GLU A 326 43.32 11.55 10.76
CA GLU A 326 44.67 11.58 11.34
C GLU A 326 45.65 10.79 10.45
N ASN A 327 45.24 9.68 9.86
CA ASN A 327 46.04 8.94 8.87
C ASN A 327 46.43 9.82 7.67
N LEU A 328 45.50 10.58 7.12
CA LEU A 328 45.77 11.49 6.02
C LEU A 328 46.74 12.59 6.46
N ARG A 329 46.50 13.22 7.63
CA ARG A 329 47.40 14.29 8.16
C ARG A 329 48.84 13.79 8.30
N LEU A 330 49.05 12.58 8.85
CA LEU A 330 50.36 11.97 8.98
C LEU A 330 51.00 11.71 7.61
N ASN A 331 50.24 11.16 6.65
CA ASN A 331 50.75 10.89 5.30
C ASN A 331 51.15 12.20 4.56
N GLU A 332 50.40 13.28 4.77
CA GLU A 332 50.75 14.61 4.22
C GLU A 332 52.10 15.12 4.79
N ASP A 333 52.30 14.99 6.10
CA ASP A 333 53.53 15.39 6.76
C ASP A 333 54.74 14.55 6.32
N TYR A 334 54.54 13.23 6.23
CA TYR A 334 55.57 12.28 5.77
C TYR A 334 55.92 12.47 4.27
N TYR A 335 54.94 12.77 3.43
CA TYR A 335 55.18 13.07 2.04
C TYR A 335 55.97 14.35 1.85
N LYS A 336 55.69 15.43 2.59
CA LYS A 336 56.44 16.65 2.63
C LYS A 336 57.90 16.39 3.11
N ALA A 337 58.07 15.48 4.06
CA ALA A 337 59.41 15.04 4.53
C ALA A 337 60.12 14.10 3.59
N GLY A 338 59.49 13.63 2.50
CA GLY A 338 60.04 12.68 1.54
C GLY A 338 60.18 11.25 2.04
N THR A 339 59.47 10.89 3.12
CA THR A 339 59.55 9.57 3.76
C THR A 339 58.49 8.57 3.28
N VAL A 340 57.43 9.03 2.63
CA VAL A 340 56.40 8.20 1.99
C VAL A 340 56.21 8.58 0.53
N THR A 341 55.60 7.71 -0.26
CA THR A 341 55.40 7.91 -1.69
C THR A 341 54.13 8.76 -1.95
N LEU A 342 54.02 9.34 -3.17
CA LEU A 342 52.76 9.96 -3.63
C LEU A 342 51.61 8.95 -3.63
N THR A 343 51.85 7.68 -3.88
CA THR A 343 50.83 6.64 -3.87
C THR A 343 50.22 6.49 -2.46
N ASP A 344 51.06 6.44 -1.42
CA ASP A 344 50.61 6.37 -0.03
C ASP A 344 49.69 7.54 0.36
N LEU A 345 50.08 8.77 -0.09
CA LEU A 345 49.26 9.96 0.12
C LEU A 345 47.90 9.87 -0.60
N LEU A 346 47.89 9.46 -1.87
CA LEU A 346 46.65 9.30 -2.65
C LEU A 346 45.75 8.22 -2.08
N ASP A 347 46.33 7.14 -1.55
CA ASP A 347 45.59 6.06 -0.88
C ASP A 347 44.98 6.54 0.43
N ALA A 348 45.72 7.33 1.23
CA ALA A 348 45.17 7.94 2.45
C ALA A 348 44.02 8.90 2.17
N GLN A 349 44.12 9.72 1.09
CA GLN A 349 43.03 10.59 0.64
C GLN A 349 41.79 9.76 0.21
N SER A 350 42.01 8.69 -0.54
CA SER A 350 40.94 7.81 -0.99
C SER A 350 40.25 7.12 0.18
N PHE A 351 41.02 6.69 1.18
CA PHE A 351 40.52 6.06 2.40
C PHE A 351 39.67 7.03 3.21
N LEU A 352 40.10 8.27 3.40
CA LEU A 352 39.30 9.30 4.07
C LEU A 352 37.97 9.57 3.33
N GLN A 353 38.01 9.68 2.00
CA GLN A 353 36.79 9.85 1.19
C GLN A 353 35.81 8.70 1.43
N GLN A 354 36.26 7.44 1.28
CA GLN A 354 35.42 6.27 1.46
C GLN A 354 34.82 6.21 2.87
N THR A 355 35.61 6.57 3.87
CA THR A 355 35.19 6.57 5.27
C THR A 355 34.14 7.67 5.55
N ARG A 356 34.30 8.87 4.99
CA ARG A 356 33.30 9.95 5.06
C ARG A 356 32.01 9.58 4.34
N ASP A 357 32.10 9.00 3.15
CA ASP A 357 30.96 8.54 2.39
C ASP A 357 30.18 7.47 3.19
N ARG A 358 30.90 6.53 3.84
CA ARG A 358 30.30 5.51 4.70
C ARG A 358 29.65 6.09 5.95
N TYR A 359 30.25 7.10 6.57
CA TYR A 359 29.67 7.79 7.71
C TYR A 359 28.35 8.49 7.35
N THR A 360 28.34 9.24 6.24
CA THR A 360 27.13 9.89 5.74
C THR A 360 26.04 8.88 5.41
N GLU A 361 26.42 7.77 4.78
CA GLU A 361 25.48 6.68 4.46
C GLU A 361 24.91 6.03 5.73
N SER A 362 25.75 5.79 6.75
CA SER A 362 25.30 5.25 8.04
C SER A 362 24.27 6.15 8.71
N LEU A 363 24.52 7.48 8.74
CA LEU A 363 23.59 8.46 9.30
C LEU A 363 22.24 8.48 8.59
N THR A 364 22.25 8.42 7.26
CA THR A 364 21.01 8.43 6.48
C THR A 364 20.26 7.11 6.58
N VAL A 365 20.98 5.99 6.65
CA VAL A 365 20.39 4.65 6.91
C VAL A 365 19.77 4.61 8.31
N ASP A 366 20.45 5.16 9.32
CA ASP A 366 19.91 5.25 10.69
C ASP A 366 18.60 6.04 10.72
N GLY A 367 18.57 7.20 10.04
CA GLY A 367 17.33 7.97 9.88
C GLY A 367 16.20 7.16 9.26
N CYS A 368 16.47 6.43 8.17
CA CYS A 368 15.48 5.57 7.52
C CYS A 368 15.01 4.41 8.43
N LYS A 369 15.92 3.76 9.16
CA LYS A 369 15.57 2.66 10.08
C LYS A 369 14.74 3.14 11.25
N ARG A 370 15.06 4.33 11.78
CA ARG A 370 14.29 4.99 12.83
C ARG A 370 12.87 5.35 12.34
N SER A 371 12.74 5.97 11.17
CA SER A 371 11.43 6.27 10.58
C SER A 371 10.60 5.00 10.37
N ASN A 372 11.22 3.93 9.88
CA ASN A 372 10.54 2.65 9.70
C ASN A 372 10.07 2.05 11.03
N TYR A 373 10.89 2.12 12.09
CA TYR A 373 10.48 1.64 13.42
C TYR A 373 9.32 2.46 13.98
N LEU A 374 9.39 3.79 13.91
CA LEU A 374 8.32 4.69 14.37
C LEU A 374 7.00 4.49 13.62
N GLN A 375 7.05 4.18 12.33
CA GLN A 375 5.84 3.86 11.56
C GLN A 375 5.24 2.51 11.97
N LEU A 376 6.08 1.55 12.33
CA LEU A 376 5.63 0.23 12.76
C LEU A 376 5.13 0.20 14.21
N THR A 377 5.41 1.22 14.98
CA THR A 377 5.04 1.34 16.40
C THR A 377 4.16 2.54 16.68
#